data_dd9f43e1f1c16f8ae4a407e785cee629
#
_entry.id   dd9f43e1f1c16f8ae4a407e785cee629
#
_cell.length_a   1.000
_cell.length_b   1.000
_cell.length_c   1.000
_cell.angle_alpha   90.00
_cell.angle_beta   90.00
_cell.angle_gamma   90.00
#
_symmetry.space_group_name_H-M   'P 1'
#
loop_
_entity.id
_entity.type
_entity.pdbx_description
1 polymer ?
#
loop_
_entity_poly.entity_id
_entity_poly.type
_entity_poly.pdbx_seq_one_letter_code
_entity_poly.pdbx_strand_id
1 'polypeptide(L)'
;MRSGKGKDRYALIAVDSLPTKYLEQVTVRYPEGSMIRLQGWIVSNYEVDQYAVAFFFDRKQTGVELSHKQAREYIINASVMNACIKLYDRAKSYRSLMGEDYDWNKMATVIETLRVKFGHTLPSSTLRFRQKVNQYKKGGYAALISGKFGNQNKRKVDLRLEKLVLGLWCLPNKPYGAQVRDLYESFLCGELDAYDVKTGELFSPNDFTDKNGEPITLSDTTIRNILNKPSNRAIWDKSQ
;
A
#
# COMPACT_ATOMS: atom_id res chain seq x y z
N MET A 1 -16.56 35.98 11.80
CA MET A 1 -16.51 36.44 10.39
C MET A 1 -15.07 36.74 10.00
N ARG A 2 -14.53 36.09 8.96
CA ARG A 2 -13.24 36.47 8.37
C ARG A 2 -13.52 37.08 6.99
N SER A 3 -13.12 38.33 6.76
CA SER A 3 -13.22 38.98 5.47
C SER A 3 -11.95 38.77 4.66
N GLY A 4 -12.06 38.17 3.46
CA GLY A 4 -10.96 38.07 2.50
C GLY A 4 -10.76 39.41 1.78
N LYS A 5 -9.50 39.80 1.53
CA LYS A 5 -9.13 40.91 0.65
C LYS A 5 -8.79 40.32 -0.75
N GLY A 6 -9.59 40.66 -1.76
CA GLY A 6 -9.32 40.26 -3.14
C GLY A 6 -10.53 40.45 -4.05
N LYS A 7 -10.40 40.12 -5.34
CA LYS A 7 -11.47 40.25 -6.35
C LYS A 7 -12.68 39.37 -6.04
N ASP A 8 -12.50 38.25 -5.34
CA ASP A 8 -13.56 37.35 -4.87
C ASP A 8 -13.74 37.51 -3.36
N ARG A 9 -14.57 38.51 -2.98
CA ARG A 9 -14.94 38.69 -1.57
C ARG A 9 -16.10 37.77 -1.22
N TYR A 10 -15.85 36.72 -0.44
CA TYR A 10 -16.88 35.87 0.14
C TYR A 10 -16.74 35.85 1.66
N ALA A 11 -17.87 35.85 2.33
CA ALA A 11 -17.93 35.67 3.77
C ALA A 11 -18.10 34.16 4.05
N LEU A 12 -17.22 33.59 4.86
CA LEU A 12 -17.42 32.26 5.41
C LEU A 12 -18.31 32.39 6.64
N ILE A 13 -19.52 31.86 6.55
CA ILE A 13 -20.50 31.82 7.65
C ILE A 13 -20.54 30.35 8.11
N ALA A 14 -20.40 30.13 9.42
CA ALA A 14 -20.60 28.81 9.99
C ALA A 14 -22.07 28.39 9.76
N VAL A 15 -22.28 27.19 9.21
CA VAL A 15 -23.62 26.67 8.89
C VAL A 15 -24.51 26.67 10.14
N ASP A 16 -23.92 26.32 11.28
CA ASP A 16 -24.62 26.27 12.58
C ASP A 16 -25.07 27.62 13.13
N SER A 17 -24.53 28.72 12.57
CA SER A 17 -24.93 30.09 12.92
C SER A 17 -26.02 30.63 12.00
N LEU A 18 -26.48 29.86 11.03
CA LEU A 18 -27.55 30.29 10.13
C LEU A 18 -28.92 30.19 10.83
N PRO A 19 -29.80 31.16 10.61
CA PRO A 19 -31.20 31.01 11.01
C PRO A 19 -31.84 29.77 10.40
N THR A 20 -32.76 29.12 11.12
CA THR A 20 -33.40 27.85 10.75
C THR A 20 -33.90 27.83 9.31
N LYS A 21 -34.49 28.90 8.83
CA LYS A 21 -34.96 29.08 7.46
C LYS A 21 -33.90 28.87 6.39
N TYR A 22 -32.68 29.34 6.66
CA TYR A 22 -31.54 29.16 5.72
C TYR A 22 -30.87 27.82 5.93
N LEU A 23 -30.89 27.28 7.13
CA LEU A 23 -30.38 25.96 7.45
C LEU A 23 -31.13 24.87 6.65
N GLU A 24 -32.47 24.96 6.61
CA GLU A 24 -33.29 24.06 5.80
C GLU A 24 -32.95 24.14 4.31
N GLN A 25 -32.80 25.35 3.77
CA GLN A 25 -32.45 25.56 2.37
C GLN A 25 -31.04 25.01 2.04
N VAL A 26 -30.09 25.22 2.94
CA VAL A 26 -28.73 24.68 2.79
C VAL A 26 -28.75 23.17 2.86
N THR A 27 -29.53 22.58 3.75
CA THR A 27 -29.66 21.12 3.90
C THR A 27 -30.30 20.48 2.65
N VAL A 28 -31.31 21.12 2.08
CA VAL A 28 -31.98 20.66 0.85
C VAL A 28 -31.04 20.81 -0.37
N ARG A 29 -30.34 21.93 -0.47
CA ARG A 29 -29.44 22.22 -1.61
C ARG A 29 -28.12 21.44 -1.56
N TYR A 30 -27.67 21.11 -0.34
CA TYR A 30 -26.45 20.38 -0.07
C TYR A 30 -26.74 19.23 0.88
N PRO A 31 -27.39 18.14 0.42
CA PRO A 31 -27.68 16.97 1.25
C PRO A 31 -26.40 16.33 1.81
N GLU A 32 -25.24 16.63 1.21
CA GLU A 32 -23.91 16.26 1.70
C GLU A 32 -23.41 17.16 2.86
N GLY A 33 -24.21 18.09 3.36
CA GLY A 33 -23.80 19.02 4.43
C GLY A 33 -23.28 18.32 5.68
N SER A 34 -23.79 17.13 6.00
CA SER A 34 -23.27 16.28 7.07
C SER A 34 -21.84 15.81 6.81
N MET A 35 -21.52 15.47 5.57
CA MET A 35 -20.17 15.04 5.18
C MET A 35 -19.15 16.18 5.27
N ILE A 36 -19.55 17.39 4.87
CA ILE A 36 -18.72 18.60 4.98
C ILE A 36 -18.44 18.93 6.46
N ARG A 37 -19.42 18.78 7.34
CA ARG A 37 -19.24 18.96 8.79
C ARG A 37 -18.25 17.93 9.35
N LEU A 38 -18.41 16.67 8.98
CA LEU A 38 -17.51 15.59 9.40
C LEU A 38 -16.08 15.84 8.92
N GLN A 39 -15.91 16.23 7.65
CA GLN A 39 -14.64 16.62 7.08
C GLN A 39 -14.00 17.81 7.83
N GLY A 40 -14.79 18.87 8.09
CA GLY A 40 -14.36 20.04 8.83
C GLY A 40 -13.91 19.70 10.25
N TRP A 41 -14.65 18.82 10.94
CA TRP A 41 -14.29 18.37 12.27
C TRP A 41 -12.96 17.61 12.28
N ILE A 42 -12.74 16.67 11.36
CA ILE A 42 -11.49 15.92 11.26
C ILE A 42 -10.32 16.86 10.97
N VAL A 43 -10.49 17.81 10.05
CA VAL A 43 -9.46 18.80 9.73
C VAL A 43 -9.10 19.66 10.94
N SER A 44 -10.10 20.09 11.71
CA SER A 44 -9.89 20.93 12.91
C SER A 44 -9.28 20.17 14.08
N ASN A 45 -9.45 18.85 14.13
CA ASN A 45 -8.91 17.98 15.18
C ASN A 45 -7.69 17.17 14.73
N TYR A 46 -7.20 17.44 13.52
CA TYR A 46 -5.97 16.84 13.04
C TYR A 46 -4.78 17.54 13.70
N GLU A 47 -3.98 16.77 14.40
CA GLU A 47 -2.72 17.17 15.01
C GLU A 47 -1.66 16.15 14.67
N VAL A 48 -0.44 16.60 14.36
CA VAL A 48 0.67 15.68 14.15
C VAL A 48 0.99 14.98 15.46
N ASP A 49 0.89 13.65 15.46
CA ASP A 49 1.16 12.84 16.64
C ASP A 49 2.67 12.75 16.93
N GLN A 50 3.12 13.47 17.96
CA GLN A 50 4.53 13.51 18.36
C GLN A 50 5.04 12.17 18.88
N TYR A 51 4.18 11.34 19.48
CA TYR A 51 4.55 9.99 19.90
C TYR A 51 4.74 9.08 18.69
N ALA A 52 3.92 9.25 17.66
CA ALA A 52 4.12 8.55 16.39
C ALA A 52 5.44 8.97 15.72
N VAL A 53 5.80 10.26 15.78
CA VAL A 53 7.11 10.75 15.30
C VAL A 53 8.24 10.02 16.01
N ALA A 54 8.24 9.99 17.35
CA ALA A 54 9.24 9.30 18.14
C ALA A 54 9.31 7.80 17.80
N PHE A 55 8.14 7.14 17.69
CA PHE A 55 8.05 5.72 17.39
C PHE A 55 8.61 5.35 16.01
N PHE A 56 8.18 6.04 14.95
CA PHE A 56 8.54 5.64 13.58
C PHE A 56 9.97 6.02 13.18
N PHE A 57 10.62 6.94 13.89
CA PHE A 57 12.04 7.22 13.70
C PHE A 57 12.96 6.39 14.58
N ASP A 58 12.43 5.63 15.54
CA ASP A 58 13.22 4.72 16.37
C ASP A 58 13.19 3.29 15.81
N ARG A 59 14.31 2.85 15.24
CA ARG A 59 14.47 1.48 14.71
C ARG A 59 14.24 0.40 15.79
N LYS A 60 14.55 0.69 17.05
CA LYS A 60 14.36 -0.28 18.12
C LYS A 60 12.86 -0.54 18.38
N GLN A 61 12.02 0.47 18.25
CA GLN A 61 10.58 0.36 18.45
C GLN A 61 9.87 -0.22 17.23
N THR A 62 10.29 0.16 16.02
CA THR A 62 9.68 -0.34 14.77
C THR A 62 10.10 -1.77 14.43
N GLY A 63 11.24 -2.24 14.92
CA GLY A 63 11.85 -3.52 14.55
C GLY A 63 12.38 -3.59 13.13
N VAL A 64 12.18 -2.53 12.34
CA VAL A 64 12.59 -2.43 10.92
C VAL A 64 13.14 -1.04 10.64
N GLU A 65 14.01 -0.93 9.66
CA GLU A 65 14.54 0.36 9.21
C GLU A 65 13.60 0.98 8.18
N LEU A 66 12.93 2.05 8.58
CA LEU A 66 12.03 2.82 7.71
C LEU A 66 12.81 3.93 7.01
N SER A 67 12.54 4.13 5.72
CA SER A 67 12.99 5.36 5.05
C SER A 67 12.25 6.58 5.61
N HIS A 68 12.84 7.77 5.52
CA HIS A 68 12.18 9.01 5.93
C HIS A 68 10.80 9.22 5.30
N LYS A 69 10.62 8.79 4.04
CA LYS A 69 9.35 8.87 3.33
C LYS A 69 8.30 7.95 4.00
N GLN A 70 8.67 6.72 4.31
CA GLN A 70 7.78 5.75 4.95
C GLN A 70 7.43 6.15 6.39
N ALA A 71 8.41 6.62 7.16
CA ALA A 71 8.17 7.12 8.51
C ALA A 71 7.15 8.28 8.50
N ARG A 72 7.34 9.27 7.61
CA ARG A 72 6.38 10.38 7.44
C ARG A 72 4.99 9.91 7.05
N GLU A 73 4.89 8.96 6.13
CA GLU A 73 3.62 8.37 5.71
C GLU A 73 2.87 7.73 6.89
N TYR A 74 3.58 6.92 7.69
CA TYR A 74 2.98 6.29 8.86
C TYR A 74 2.62 7.28 9.97
N ILE A 75 3.39 8.36 10.16
CA ILE A 75 3.05 9.46 11.08
C ILE A 75 1.75 10.13 10.65
N ILE A 76 1.61 10.45 9.37
CA ILE A 76 0.38 11.04 8.84
C ILE A 76 -0.80 10.09 9.02
N ASN A 77 -0.61 8.80 8.73
CA ASN A 77 -1.63 7.78 8.94
C ASN A 77 -2.06 7.69 10.41
N ALA A 78 -1.12 7.71 11.35
CA ALA A 78 -1.40 7.72 12.78
C ALA A 78 -2.20 8.96 13.18
N SER A 79 -1.77 10.14 12.74
CA SER A 79 -2.40 11.41 13.07
C SER A 79 -3.86 11.48 12.58
N VAL A 80 -4.11 11.05 11.33
CA VAL A 80 -5.47 10.95 10.78
C VAL A 80 -6.30 9.92 11.56
N MET A 81 -5.70 8.76 11.87
CA MET A 81 -6.37 7.70 12.61
C MET A 81 -6.77 8.15 14.01
N ASN A 82 -5.90 8.90 14.70
CA ASN A 82 -6.19 9.45 16.03
C ASN A 82 -7.37 10.42 16.00
N ALA A 83 -7.46 11.29 14.98
CA ALA A 83 -8.61 12.16 14.81
C ALA A 83 -9.91 11.33 14.62
N CYS A 84 -9.88 10.28 13.80
CA CYS A 84 -11.04 9.40 13.60
C CYS A 84 -11.45 8.67 14.89
N ILE A 85 -10.47 8.13 15.64
CA ILE A 85 -10.73 7.41 16.89
C ILE A 85 -11.28 8.35 17.95
N LYS A 86 -10.77 9.58 18.05
CA LYS A 86 -11.25 10.61 18.96
C LYS A 86 -12.75 10.87 18.78
N LEU A 87 -13.22 10.84 17.51
CA LEU A 87 -14.65 10.99 17.21
C LEU A 87 -15.44 9.70 17.43
N TYR A 88 -14.86 8.55 17.08
CA TYR A 88 -15.48 7.24 17.31
C TYR A 88 -15.71 6.97 18.79
N ASP A 89 -14.73 7.23 19.64
CA ASP A 89 -14.82 7.01 21.09
C ASP A 89 -15.75 8.01 21.78
N ARG A 90 -16.09 9.12 21.10
CA ARG A 90 -17.03 10.15 21.56
C ARG A 90 -18.35 10.09 20.78
N ALA A 91 -19.09 8.98 20.93
CA ALA A 91 -20.35 8.77 20.22
C ALA A 91 -21.33 9.96 20.34
N LYS A 92 -21.40 10.61 21.51
CA LYS A 92 -22.19 11.83 21.72
C LYS A 92 -21.76 12.97 20.80
N SER A 93 -20.44 13.17 20.62
CA SER A 93 -19.90 14.20 19.74
C SER A 93 -20.21 13.91 18.27
N TYR A 94 -20.11 12.64 17.86
CA TYR A 94 -20.50 12.25 16.51
C TYR A 94 -21.99 12.48 16.26
N ARG A 95 -22.86 12.04 17.20
CA ARG A 95 -24.31 12.23 17.10
C ARG A 95 -24.69 13.72 17.09
N SER A 96 -24.03 14.56 17.89
CA SER A 96 -24.22 16.00 17.85
C SER A 96 -23.80 16.62 16.52
N LEU A 97 -22.75 16.11 15.90
CA LEU A 97 -22.22 16.60 14.64
C LEU A 97 -23.06 16.16 13.44
N MET A 98 -23.51 14.91 13.44
CA MET A 98 -24.11 14.25 12.28
C MET A 98 -25.61 14.03 12.40
N GLY A 99 -26.19 14.15 13.60
CA GLY A 99 -27.60 13.85 13.88
C GLY A 99 -27.94 12.36 13.93
N GLU A 100 -26.96 11.48 13.85
CA GLU A 100 -27.12 10.03 13.75
C GLU A 100 -26.01 9.28 14.50
N ASP A 101 -26.14 7.98 14.62
CA ASP A 101 -25.09 7.12 15.17
C ASP A 101 -23.88 7.00 14.22
N TYR A 102 -22.73 6.61 14.77
CA TYR A 102 -21.48 6.53 14.02
C TYR A 102 -21.59 5.61 12.79
N ASP A 103 -21.38 6.18 11.62
CA ASP A 103 -21.42 5.49 10.33
C ASP A 103 -20.01 5.34 9.74
N TRP A 104 -19.58 4.08 9.64
CA TRP A 104 -18.30 3.73 9.05
C TRP A 104 -18.19 4.06 7.55
N ASN A 105 -19.30 4.02 6.80
CA ASN A 105 -19.29 4.35 5.38
C ASN A 105 -19.01 5.84 5.19
N LYS A 106 -19.73 6.69 5.94
CA LYS A 106 -19.53 8.14 5.91
C LYS A 106 -18.10 8.50 6.34
N MET A 107 -17.59 7.86 7.39
CA MET A 107 -16.24 8.10 7.85
C MET A 107 -15.19 7.69 6.78
N ALA A 108 -15.31 6.51 6.19
CA ALA A 108 -14.38 6.05 5.16
C ALA A 108 -14.40 6.97 3.92
N THR A 109 -15.59 7.43 3.50
CA THR A 109 -15.73 8.37 2.39
C THR A 109 -15.07 9.71 2.69
N VAL A 110 -15.26 10.27 3.89
CA VAL A 110 -14.62 11.53 4.28
C VAL A 110 -13.10 11.37 4.36
N ILE A 111 -12.62 10.29 4.92
CA ILE A 111 -11.16 10.01 4.97
C ILE A 111 -10.60 9.93 3.55
N GLU A 112 -11.27 9.25 2.62
CA GLU A 112 -10.84 9.20 1.22
C GLU A 112 -10.73 10.61 0.60
N THR A 113 -11.71 11.48 0.82
CA THR A 113 -11.65 12.88 0.31
C THR A 113 -10.50 13.68 0.93
N LEU A 114 -10.12 13.38 2.16
CA LEU A 114 -9.02 14.03 2.86
C LEU A 114 -7.63 13.52 2.45
N ARG A 115 -7.56 12.47 1.63
CA ARG A 115 -6.29 11.92 1.13
C ARG A 115 -5.45 12.96 0.40
N VAL A 116 -6.07 13.76 -0.45
CA VAL A 116 -5.38 14.83 -1.19
C VAL A 116 -4.81 15.88 -0.24
N LYS A 117 -5.56 16.21 0.83
CA LYS A 117 -5.15 17.24 1.79
C LYS A 117 -3.99 16.80 2.71
N PHE A 118 -4.06 15.58 3.23
CA PHE A 118 -3.09 15.09 4.24
C PHE A 118 -2.01 14.20 3.64
N GLY A 119 -2.23 13.60 2.46
CA GLY A 119 -1.29 12.66 1.85
C GLY A 119 -1.24 11.29 2.54
N HIS A 120 -2.29 10.91 3.28
CA HIS A 120 -2.36 9.61 3.95
C HIS A 120 -2.59 8.45 2.96
N THR A 121 -2.22 7.24 3.37
CA THR A 121 -2.39 6.01 2.58
C THR A 121 -3.37 5.01 3.21
N LEU A 122 -4.23 5.48 4.10
CA LEU A 122 -5.25 4.65 4.75
C LEU A 122 -6.20 4.03 3.72
N PRO A 123 -6.76 2.83 4.00
CA PRO A 123 -7.67 2.17 3.07
C PRO A 123 -8.93 3.00 2.77
N SER A 124 -9.36 3.01 1.50
CA SER A 124 -10.60 3.67 1.04
C SER A 124 -11.86 2.83 1.28
N SER A 125 -11.75 1.49 1.29
CA SER A 125 -12.92 0.63 1.53
C SER A 125 -13.29 0.62 3.02
N THR A 126 -14.58 0.76 3.31
CA THR A 126 -15.14 0.79 4.66
C THR A 126 -14.70 -0.39 5.52
N LEU A 127 -14.77 -1.60 4.97
CA LEU A 127 -14.38 -2.82 5.69
C LEU A 127 -12.91 -2.80 6.08
N ARG A 128 -12.02 -2.49 5.12
CA ARG A 128 -10.57 -2.44 5.37
C ARG A 128 -10.20 -1.28 6.29
N PHE A 129 -10.87 -0.14 6.16
CA PHE A 129 -10.65 0.99 7.05
C PHE A 129 -11.03 0.64 8.49
N ARG A 130 -12.22 0.07 8.72
CA ARG A 130 -12.67 -0.41 10.03
C ARG A 130 -11.71 -1.45 10.63
N GLN A 131 -11.27 -2.42 9.83
CA GLN A 131 -10.28 -3.41 10.26
C GLN A 131 -8.97 -2.73 10.69
N LYS A 132 -8.50 -1.73 9.91
CA LYS A 132 -7.27 -1.00 10.22
C LYS A 132 -7.39 -0.18 11.51
N VAL A 133 -8.55 0.49 11.73
CA VAL A 133 -8.83 1.16 13.01
C VAL A 133 -8.78 0.20 14.18
N ASN A 134 -9.41 -0.97 14.05
CA ASN A 134 -9.42 -1.97 15.11
C ASN A 134 -8.02 -2.54 15.38
N GLN A 135 -7.23 -2.78 14.34
CA GLN A 135 -5.82 -3.20 14.46
C GLN A 135 -4.99 -2.13 15.16
N TYR A 136 -5.18 -0.87 14.78
CA TYR A 136 -4.46 0.26 15.39
C TYR A 136 -4.82 0.45 16.86
N LYS A 137 -6.11 0.34 17.22
CA LYS A 137 -6.55 0.40 18.64
C LYS A 137 -5.96 -0.71 19.50
N LYS A 138 -5.72 -1.90 18.92
CA LYS A 138 -5.13 -3.05 19.63
C LYS A 138 -3.61 -3.05 19.65
N GLY A 139 -2.98 -2.73 18.54
CA GLY A 139 -1.54 -2.88 18.32
C GLY A 139 -0.76 -1.57 18.22
N GLY A 140 -1.42 -0.43 18.43
CA GLY A 140 -0.78 0.89 18.36
C GLY A 140 -0.11 1.17 17.02
N TYR A 141 0.96 1.94 17.05
CA TYR A 141 1.68 2.38 15.85
C TYR A 141 2.24 1.23 15.01
N ALA A 142 2.67 0.13 15.63
CA ALA A 142 3.19 -1.04 14.93
C ALA A 142 2.18 -1.63 13.94
N ALA A 143 0.87 -1.54 14.25
CA ALA A 143 -0.18 -2.01 13.37
C ALA A 143 -0.30 -1.20 12.05
N LEU A 144 0.29 -0.01 11.95
CA LEU A 144 0.31 0.80 10.73
C LEU A 144 1.41 0.37 9.77
N ILE A 145 2.48 -0.25 10.27
CA ILE A 145 3.54 -0.80 9.43
C ILE A 145 2.96 -1.93 8.58
N SER A 146 3.24 -1.89 7.28
CA SER A 146 2.77 -2.95 6.38
C SER A 146 3.39 -4.29 6.78
N GLY A 147 2.59 -5.35 6.94
CA GLY A 147 3.09 -6.70 7.18
C GLY A 147 3.94 -7.27 6.04
N LYS A 148 3.95 -6.60 4.89
CA LYS A 148 4.86 -6.90 3.77
C LYS A 148 6.21 -6.19 3.89
N PHE A 149 6.30 -5.20 4.80
CA PHE A 149 7.52 -4.45 5.04
C PHE A 149 8.50 -5.32 5.84
N GLY A 150 9.74 -5.38 5.37
CA GLY A 150 10.74 -6.24 5.99
C GLY A 150 10.51 -7.74 5.76
N ASN A 151 9.42 -8.12 5.10
CA ASN A 151 9.25 -9.47 4.61
C ASN A 151 10.32 -9.69 3.55
N GLN A 152 11.49 -10.12 3.99
CA GLN A 152 12.49 -10.79 3.19
C GLN A 152 11.96 -12.20 2.87
N ASN A 153 10.74 -12.31 2.34
CA ASN A 153 10.43 -13.40 1.46
C ASN A 153 11.49 -13.25 0.38
N LYS A 154 12.62 -13.95 0.56
CA LYS A 154 13.63 -14.14 -0.46
C LYS A 154 12.83 -14.35 -1.72
N ARG A 155 13.00 -13.47 -2.70
CA ARG A 155 12.40 -13.69 -4.01
C ARG A 155 12.68 -15.14 -4.29
N LYS A 156 11.64 -15.94 -4.53
CA LYS A 156 11.85 -17.35 -4.93
C LYS A 156 12.84 -17.43 -6.08
N VAL A 157 12.97 -16.35 -6.82
CA VAL A 157 13.88 -16.15 -7.94
C VAL A 157 15.02 -15.28 -7.46
N ASP A 158 16.16 -15.87 -7.18
CA ASP A 158 17.43 -15.20 -7.03
C ASP A 158 18.06 -14.92 -8.42
N LEU A 159 19.20 -14.26 -8.43
CA LEU A 159 19.89 -13.92 -9.67
C LEU A 159 20.38 -15.19 -10.41
N ARG A 160 20.76 -16.23 -9.67
CA ARG A 160 21.27 -17.49 -10.24
C ARG A 160 20.15 -18.26 -10.95
N LEU A 161 18.97 -18.31 -10.34
CA LEU A 161 17.77 -18.89 -10.94
C LEU A 161 17.31 -18.13 -12.19
N GLU A 162 17.42 -16.78 -12.17
CA GLU A 162 17.13 -15.97 -13.35
C GLU A 162 18.08 -16.25 -14.49
N LYS A 163 19.37 -16.42 -14.21
CA LYS A 163 20.39 -16.80 -15.21
C LYS A 163 20.13 -18.19 -15.80
N LEU A 164 19.73 -19.16 -14.97
CA LEU A 164 19.34 -20.50 -15.44
C LEU A 164 18.17 -20.42 -16.41
N VAL A 165 17.07 -19.73 -16.03
CA VAL A 165 15.89 -19.56 -16.92
C VAL A 165 16.27 -18.88 -18.23
N LEU A 166 17.19 -17.91 -18.18
CA LEU A 166 17.70 -17.26 -19.39
C LEU A 166 18.56 -18.22 -20.23
N GLY A 167 19.42 -19.03 -19.60
CA GLY A 167 20.22 -20.07 -20.27
C GLY A 167 19.36 -21.07 -21.03
N LEU A 168 18.30 -21.55 -20.39
CA LEU A 168 17.31 -22.45 -21.02
C LEU A 168 16.58 -21.78 -22.19
N TRP A 169 16.28 -20.49 -22.11
CA TRP A 169 15.65 -19.76 -23.21
C TRP A 169 16.57 -19.55 -24.39
N CYS A 170 17.86 -19.37 -24.15
CA CYS A 170 18.87 -19.14 -25.17
C CYS A 170 19.49 -20.42 -25.73
N LEU A 171 18.88 -21.61 -25.50
CA LEU A 171 19.34 -22.85 -26.07
C LEU A 171 19.36 -22.80 -27.61
N PRO A 172 20.27 -23.55 -28.29
CA PRO A 172 20.42 -23.56 -29.74
C PRO A 172 19.14 -23.89 -30.53
N ASN A 173 18.24 -24.68 -29.92
CA ASN A 173 16.95 -25.04 -30.49
C ASN A 173 15.89 -23.90 -30.44
N LYS A 174 16.26 -22.74 -29.91
CA LYS A 174 15.43 -21.52 -29.84
C LYS A 174 14.01 -21.76 -29.29
N PRO A 175 13.90 -22.27 -28.06
CA PRO A 175 12.58 -22.59 -27.50
C PRO A 175 11.69 -21.34 -27.36
N TYR A 176 10.39 -21.52 -27.60
CA TYR A 176 9.42 -20.49 -27.26
C TYR A 176 9.32 -20.31 -25.75
N GLY A 177 9.02 -19.08 -25.29
CA GLY A 177 8.91 -18.79 -23.87
C GLY A 177 7.94 -19.70 -23.10
N ALA A 178 6.93 -20.26 -23.77
CA ALA A 178 6.01 -21.26 -23.18
C ALA A 178 6.70 -22.61 -22.90
N GLN A 179 7.72 -22.97 -23.66
CA GLN A 179 8.45 -24.25 -23.50
C GLN A 179 9.52 -24.17 -22.40
N VAL A 180 9.91 -22.98 -21.99
CA VAL A 180 11.00 -22.80 -21.01
C VAL A 180 10.65 -23.43 -19.66
N ARG A 181 9.37 -23.54 -19.32
CA ARG A 181 8.94 -24.24 -18.12
C ARG A 181 9.26 -25.74 -18.19
N ASP A 182 8.89 -26.37 -19.28
CA ASP A 182 9.10 -27.81 -19.45
C ASP A 182 10.62 -28.13 -19.47
N LEU A 183 11.41 -27.26 -20.12
CA LEU A 183 12.87 -27.34 -20.10
C LEU A 183 13.45 -27.15 -18.70
N TYR A 184 12.85 -26.25 -17.90
CA TYR A 184 13.26 -26.06 -16.52
C TYR A 184 12.97 -27.29 -15.65
N GLU A 185 11.81 -27.92 -15.83
CA GLU A 185 11.45 -29.17 -15.16
C GLU A 185 12.40 -30.31 -15.57
N SER A 186 12.68 -30.47 -16.89
CA SER A 186 13.67 -31.45 -17.38
C SER A 186 15.10 -31.22 -16.84
N PHE A 187 15.51 -29.93 -16.72
CA PHE A 187 16.79 -29.61 -16.08
C PHE A 187 16.81 -30.04 -14.60
N LEU A 188 15.76 -29.77 -13.83
CA LEU A 188 15.67 -30.17 -12.42
C LEU A 188 15.72 -31.72 -12.26
N CYS A 189 15.17 -32.46 -13.24
CA CYS A 189 15.25 -33.92 -13.30
C CYS A 189 16.64 -34.45 -13.75
N GLY A 190 17.55 -33.57 -14.18
CA GLY A 190 18.87 -33.96 -14.70
C GLY A 190 18.86 -34.52 -16.12
N GLU A 191 17.77 -34.31 -16.87
CA GLU A 191 17.60 -34.74 -18.24
C GLU A 191 18.18 -33.77 -19.28
N LEU A 192 18.49 -32.54 -18.84
CA LEU A 192 18.95 -31.46 -19.70
C LEU A 192 20.06 -30.66 -19.01
N ASP A 193 21.11 -30.35 -19.75
CA ASP A 193 22.17 -29.43 -19.32
C ASP A 193 21.80 -27.98 -19.63
N ALA A 194 22.11 -27.08 -18.71
CA ALA A 194 21.93 -25.63 -18.90
C ALA A 194 23.19 -24.87 -18.50
N TYR A 195 23.45 -23.76 -19.20
CA TYR A 195 24.65 -22.94 -19.03
C TYR A 195 24.32 -21.49 -18.84
N ASP A 196 25.11 -20.77 -18.04
CA ASP A 196 25.03 -19.30 -17.97
C ASP A 196 25.45 -18.73 -19.34
N VAL A 197 24.55 -17.97 -19.97
CA VAL A 197 24.76 -17.39 -21.32
C VAL A 197 25.97 -16.45 -21.37
N LYS A 198 26.36 -15.85 -20.23
CA LYS A 198 27.49 -14.91 -20.19
C LYS A 198 28.81 -15.53 -19.86
N THR A 199 28.82 -16.50 -18.96
CA THR A 199 30.06 -17.14 -18.47
C THR A 199 30.35 -18.48 -19.08
N GLY A 200 29.35 -19.15 -19.66
CA GLY A 200 29.43 -20.55 -20.12
C GLY A 200 29.52 -21.57 -18.98
N GLU A 201 29.29 -21.15 -17.74
CA GLU A 201 29.31 -22.03 -16.56
C GLU A 201 28.12 -22.98 -16.60
N LEU A 202 28.39 -24.30 -16.42
CA LEU A 202 27.36 -25.32 -16.31
C LEU A 202 26.64 -25.21 -14.97
N PHE A 203 25.30 -25.19 -15.00
CA PHE A 203 24.49 -25.24 -13.80
C PHE A 203 24.29 -26.67 -13.31
N SER A 204 24.27 -26.86 -11.98
CA SER A 204 23.92 -28.13 -11.35
C SER A 204 22.47 -28.05 -10.81
N PRO A 205 21.62 -29.06 -11.08
CA PRO A 205 20.26 -29.10 -10.50
C PRO A 205 20.23 -28.97 -8.98
N ASN A 206 21.22 -29.51 -8.29
CA ASN A 206 21.33 -29.46 -6.82
C ASN A 206 21.48 -28.06 -6.26
N ASP A 207 21.90 -27.08 -7.06
CA ASP A 207 22.03 -25.68 -6.64
C ASP A 207 20.68 -24.94 -6.58
N PHE A 208 19.63 -25.56 -7.11
CA PHE A 208 18.28 -24.98 -7.24
C PHE A 208 17.27 -25.71 -6.36
N THR A 209 17.68 -26.02 -5.14
CA THR A 209 16.83 -26.59 -4.11
C THR A 209 16.45 -25.57 -3.04
N ASP A 210 15.33 -25.78 -2.38
CA ASP A 210 14.89 -24.98 -1.25
C ASP A 210 15.64 -25.38 0.04
N LYS A 211 15.26 -24.78 1.17
CA LYS A 211 15.87 -25.07 2.47
C LYS A 211 15.65 -26.51 2.96
N ASN A 212 14.69 -27.21 2.39
CA ASN A 212 14.34 -28.59 2.73
C ASN A 212 15.02 -29.59 1.78
N GLY A 213 15.79 -29.09 0.78
CA GLY A 213 16.40 -29.91 -0.26
C GLY A 213 15.47 -30.24 -1.43
N GLU A 214 14.26 -29.70 -1.45
CA GLU A 214 13.31 -29.92 -2.54
C GLU A 214 13.58 -28.97 -3.72
N PRO A 215 13.40 -29.41 -4.97
CA PRO A 215 13.60 -28.56 -6.14
C PRO A 215 12.69 -27.31 -6.10
N ILE A 216 13.26 -26.16 -6.43
CA ILE A 216 12.51 -24.91 -6.49
C ILE A 216 11.60 -24.95 -7.73
N THR A 217 10.28 -25.03 -7.51
CA THR A 217 9.30 -24.99 -8.59
C THR A 217 8.97 -23.56 -9.01
N LEU A 218 8.91 -23.30 -10.31
CA LEU A 218 8.52 -22.00 -10.88
C LEU A 218 7.16 -22.10 -11.59
N SER A 219 6.31 -21.10 -11.38
CA SER A 219 5.07 -20.98 -12.16
C SER A 219 5.36 -20.36 -13.54
N ASP A 220 4.50 -20.65 -14.53
CA ASP A 220 4.55 -20.02 -15.86
C ASP A 220 4.60 -18.49 -15.79
N THR A 221 3.84 -17.91 -14.87
CA THR A 221 3.83 -16.45 -14.65
C THR A 221 5.19 -15.95 -14.19
N THR A 222 5.88 -16.69 -13.32
CA THR A 222 7.22 -16.33 -12.84
C THR A 222 8.23 -16.41 -13.97
N ILE A 223 8.24 -17.48 -14.75
CA ILE A 223 9.11 -17.65 -15.92
C ILE A 223 8.85 -16.53 -16.92
N ARG A 224 7.60 -16.29 -17.30
CA ARG A 224 7.23 -15.22 -18.23
C ARG A 224 7.69 -13.84 -17.74
N ASN A 225 7.59 -13.57 -16.44
CA ASN A 225 8.07 -12.31 -15.87
C ASN A 225 9.59 -12.17 -15.96
N ILE A 226 10.35 -13.27 -15.84
CA ILE A 226 11.80 -13.28 -16.03
C ILE A 226 12.13 -13.00 -17.50
N LEU A 227 11.51 -13.72 -18.43
CA LEU A 227 11.76 -13.58 -19.86
C LEU A 227 11.38 -12.19 -20.40
N ASN A 228 10.32 -11.59 -19.87
CA ASN A 228 9.85 -10.27 -20.28
C ASN A 228 10.68 -9.09 -19.73
N LYS A 229 11.70 -9.33 -18.89
CA LYS A 229 12.59 -8.25 -18.48
C LYS A 229 13.35 -7.69 -19.69
N PRO A 230 13.42 -6.35 -19.85
CA PRO A 230 14.11 -5.73 -21.00
C PRO A 230 15.55 -6.19 -21.16
N SER A 231 16.28 -6.38 -20.03
CA SER A 231 17.65 -6.89 -20.02
C SER A 231 17.76 -8.32 -20.59
N ASN A 232 16.80 -9.19 -20.27
CA ASN A 232 16.82 -10.58 -20.68
C ASN A 232 16.39 -10.73 -22.14
N ARG A 233 15.41 -9.93 -22.58
CA ARG A 233 15.04 -9.83 -24.01
C ARG A 233 16.21 -9.36 -24.85
N ALA A 234 16.93 -8.34 -24.43
CA ALA A 234 18.10 -7.86 -25.16
C ALA A 234 19.22 -8.90 -25.29
N ILE A 235 19.35 -9.84 -24.34
CA ILE A 235 20.30 -10.97 -24.43
C ILE A 235 19.75 -12.01 -25.40
N TRP A 236 18.47 -12.35 -25.32
CA TRP A 236 17.84 -13.32 -26.22
C TRP A 236 17.88 -12.85 -27.69
N ASP A 237 17.56 -11.56 -27.95
CA ASP A 237 17.63 -10.98 -29.29
C ASP A 237 19.03 -11.08 -29.92
N LYS A 238 20.08 -10.98 -29.09
CA LYS A 238 21.48 -11.13 -29.54
C LYS A 238 21.89 -12.58 -29.75
N SER A 239 21.17 -13.53 -29.14
CA SER A 239 21.46 -14.97 -29.28
C SER A 239 20.77 -15.57 -30.52
N GLN A 240 19.87 -14.83 -31.19
CA GLN A 240 19.18 -15.24 -32.40
C GLN A 240 20.02 -15.02 -33.65
#